data_9e7ca2a9590c7d5d917041c7b2b531a4
#
_entry.id   9e7ca2a9590c7d5d917041c7b2b531a4
#
_cell.length_a   1.000
_cell.length_b   1.000
_cell.length_c   1.000
_cell.angle_alpha   90.00
_cell.angle_beta   90.00
_cell.angle_gamma   90.00
#
_symmetry.space_group_name_H-M   'P 1'
#
loop_
_entity.id
_entity.type
_entity.pdbx_description
1 polymer ?
#
loop_
_entity_poly.entity_id
_entity_poly.type
_entity_poly.pdbx_seq_one_letter_code
_entity_poly.pdbx_strand_id
1 'polypeptide(L)'
;YEEVMHLHYHYLNVKPSRELMEFYNEIVEASKNIEFNLESICRQLYQSSREQSAFVCDFAVFKEIFNLQIRNIERLGTTMFLAVITVSGTDGGQMESIRQENVMRGLMEILRNNLREGDVITHFSPTTVAMLLPTVDYNTGDGVMDRIKQKFYQAYPNSNVLFNYRIAPLSANAIVEEPQKPRRGRGR
;
A
#
# COMPACT_ATOMS: atom_id res chain seq x y z
N TYR A 1 3.00 21.46 -19.48
CA TYR A 1 2.75 22.29 -20.67
C TYR A 1 2.58 23.77 -20.26
N GLU A 2 1.74 24.07 -19.27
CA GLU A 2 1.60 25.42 -18.71
C GLU A 2 2.96 25.97 -18.26
N GLU A 3 3.82 25.16 -17.68
CA GLU A 3 5.19 25.51 -17.32
C GLU A 3 6.03 25.88 -18.54
N VAL A 4 5.90 25.16 -19.66
CA VAL A 4 6.64 25.45 -20.90
C VAL A 4 6.17 26.79 -21.52
N MET A 5 4.88 27.07 -21.49
CA MET A 5 4.33 28.34 -21.96
C MET A 5 4.74 29.50 -21.05
N HIS A 6 4.72 29.28 -19.74
CA HIS A 6 5.20 30.25 -18.75
C HIS A 6 6.69 30.57 -18.96
N LEU A 7 7.53 29.55 -19.19
CA LEU A 7 8.95 29.71 -19.52
C LEU A 7 9.16 30.53 -20.80
N HIS A 8 8.40 30.27 -21.85
CA HIS A 8 8.51 31.02 -23.10
C HIS A 8 8.15 32.50 -22.94
N TYR A 9 7.07 32.79 -22.23
CA TYR A 9 6.61 34.17 -22.04
C TYR A 9 7.42 34.96 -21.01
N HIS A 10 7.79 34.32 -19.87
CA HIS A 10 8.42 35.05 -18.75
C HIS A 10 9.96 35.03 -18.80
N TYR A 11 10.59 33.99 -19.33
CA TYR A 11 12.05 33.92 -19.33
C TYR A 11 12.70 34.19 -20.68
N LEU A 12 12.06 33.78 -21.77
CA LEU A 12 12.66 33.92 -23.10
C LEU A 12 12.09 35.14 -23.86
N ASN A 13 10.99 35.73 -23.40
CA ASN A 13 10.28 36.84 -24.04
C ASN A 13 10.04 36.63 -25.56
N VAL A 14 9.87 35.37 -25.96
CA VAL A 14 9.67 34.91 -27.34
C VAL A 14 8.24 34.39 -27.47
N LYS A 15 7.54 34.82 -28.51
CA LYS A 15 6.23 34.25 -28.84
C LYS A 15 6.40 32.79 -29.27
N PRO A 16 5.57 31.88 -28.75
CA PRO A 16 5.58 30.47 -29.22
C PRO A 16 5.38 30.39 -30.74
N SER A 17 5.99 29.41 -31.37
CA SER A 17 5.81 29.19 -32.78
C SER A 17 4.33 28.87 -33.11
N ARG A 18 3.90 29.15 -34.33
CA ARG A 18 2.55 28.85 -34.78
C ARG A 18 2.21 27.36 -34.62
N GLU A 19 3.14 26.48 -34.94
CA GLU A 19 3.02 25.03 -34.80
C GLU A 19 2.80 24.62 -33.33
N LEU A 20 3.53 25.23 -32.39
CA LEU A 20 3.38 24.95 -30.96
C LEU A 20 2.01 25.42 -30.45
N MET A 21 1.50 26.54 -30.96
CA MET A 21 0.17 27.05 -30.61
C MET A 21 -0.95 26.17 -31.20
N GLU A 22 -0.80 25.71 -32.44
CA GLU A 22 -1.74 24.78 -33.08
C GLU A 22 -1.80 23.46 -32.31
N PHE A 23 -0.67 22.88 -31.96
CA PHE A 23 -0.58 21.65 -31.15
C PHE A 23 -1.20 21.83 -29.74
N TYR A 24 -0.99 23.00 -29.13
CA TYR A 24 -1.66 23.31 -27.86
C TYR A 24 -3.18 23.36 -27.99
N ASN A 25 -3.68 24.03 -29.01
CA ASN A 25 -5.12 24.12 -29.24
C ASN A 25 -5.73 22.72 -29.48
N GLU A 26 -5.03 21.84 -30.21
CA GLU A 26 -5.46 20.45 -30.38
C GLU A 26 -5.55 19.70 -29.06
N ILE A 27 -4.54 19.86 -28.18
CA ILE A 27 -4.54 19.25 -26.83
C ILE A 27 -5.67 19.80 -25.97
N VAL A 28 -5.89 21.13 -25.98
CA VAL A 28 -6.96 21.78 -25.22
C VAL A 28 -8.34 21.35 -25.71
N GLU A 29 -8.55 21.27 -27.01
CA GLU A 29 -9.81 20.80 -27.58
C GLU A 29 -10.04 19.31 -27.30
N ALA A 30 -9.00 18.48 -27.37
CA ALA A 30 -9.07 17.08 -26.98
C ALA A 30 -9.39 16.93 -25.48
N SER A 31 -8.77 17.74 -24.60
CA SER A 31 -9.04 17.76 -23.17
C SER A 31 -10.47 18.15 -22.85
N LYS A 32 -11.02 19.17 -23.50
CA LYS A 32 -12.42 19.60 -23.30
C LYS A 32 -13.41 18.49 -23.63
N ASN A 33 -13.13 17.72 -24.68
CA ASN A 33 -13.99 16.58 -25.06
C ASN A 33 -13.87 15.40 -24.08
N ILE A 34 -12.74 15.26 -23.38
CA ILE A 34 -12.51 14.20 -22.38
C ILE A 34 -13.17 14.59 -21.04
N GLU A 35 -13.10 15.86 -20.62
CA GLU A 35 -13.60 16.33 -19.34
C GLU A 35 -15.11 16.14 -19.15
N PHE A 36 -15.90 16.11 -20.22
CA PHE A 36 -17.35 15.95 -20.13
C PHE A 36 -17.85 14.51 -20.37
N ASN A 37 -16.97 13.57 -20.69
CA ASN A 37 -17.36 12.19 -20.93
C ASN A 37 -16.98 11.29 -19.75
N LEU A 38 -17.88 11.18 -18.77
CA LEU A 38 -17.71 10.33 -17.58
C LEU A 38 -17.34 8.88 -17.95
N GLU A 39 -17.91 8.35 -19.02
CA GLU A 39 -17.63 6.98 -19.49
C GLU A 39 -16.17 6.83 -19.97
N SER A 40 -15.64 7.86 -20.66
CA SER A 40 -14.24 7.89 -21.08
C SER A 40 -13.28 7.96 -19.89
N ILE A 41 -13.58 8.79 -18.89
CA ILE A 41 -12.82 8.88 -17.65
C ILE A 41 -12.88 7.56 -16.89
N CYS A 42 -14.05 6.98 -16.71
CA CYS A 42 -14.21 5.68 -16.07
C CYS A 42 -13.42 4.60 -16.80
N ARG A 43 -13.41 4.60 -18.12
CA ARG A 43 -12.65 3.63 -18.92
C ARG A 43 -11.14 3.79 -18.78
N GLN A 44 -10.63 5.03 -18.63
CA GLN A 44 -9.23 5.30 -18.37
C GLN A 44 -8.82 4.92 -16.93
N LEU A 45 -9.70 5.16 -15.94
CA LEU A 45 -9.46 4.80 -14.54
C LEU A 45 -9.58 3.30 -14.31
N TYR A 46 -10.45 2.63 -15.08
CA TYR A 46 -10.70 1.21 -14.98
C TYR A 46 -9.64 0.43 -15.76
N GLN A 47 -8.46 0.29 -15.16
CA GLN A 47 -7.45 -0.61 -15.68
C GLN A 47 -7.92 -2.06 -15.48
N SER A 48 -8.15 -2.75 -16.59
CA SER A 48 -8.74 -4.08 -16.65
C SER A 48 -7.74 -5.21 -16.32
N SER A 49 -6.85 -5.05 -15.39
CA SER A 49 -6.15 -6.18 -14.82
C SER A 49 -6.92 -6.66 -13.59
N ARG A 50 -8.04 -7.33 -13.80
CA ARG A 50 -8.72 -8.10 -12.75
C ARG A 50 -7.91 -9.35 -12.43
N GLU A 51 -6.75 -9.16 -11.86
CA GLU A 51 -6.14 -10.23 -11.09
C GLU A 51 -6.99 -10.38 -9.82
N GLN A 52 -7.63 -11.51 -9.66
CA GLN A 52 -8.39 -11.87 -8.43
C GLN A 52 -7.43 -12.11 -7.27
N SER A 53 -6.57 -11.15 -6.99
CA SER A 53 -5.51 -11.21 -6.00
C SER A 53 -5.46 -9.90 -5.22
N ALA A 54 -4.84 -9.93 -4.04
CA ALA A 54 -4.64 -8.72 -3.24
C ALA A 54 -3.86 -7.63 -3.99
N PHE A 55 -4.17 -6.39 -3.71
CA PHE A 55 -3.49 -5.25 -4.31
C PHE A 55 -2.12 -5.03 -3.65
N VAL A 56 -1.06 -5.25 -4.41
CA VAL A 56 0.32 -5.02 -3.96
C VAL A 56 0.77 -3.65 -4.42
N CYS A 57 1.22 -2.81 -3.51
CA CYS A 57 1.71 -1.48 -3.81
C CYS A 57 2.96 -1.12 -3.01
N ASP A 58 3.64 -0.04 -3.41
CA ASP A 58 4.70 0.56 -2.61
C ASP A 58 4.16 1.23 -1.34
N PHE A 59 5.08 1.58 -0.43
CA PHE A 59 4.71 2.16 0.86
C PHE A 59 4.05 3.54 0.73
N ALA A 60 4.39 4.33 -0.28
CA ALA A 60 3.80 5.66 -0.46
C ALA A 60 2.31 5.54 -0.83
N VAL A 61 1.98 4.68 -1.79
CA VAL A 61 0.60 4.37 -2.17
C VAL A 61 -0.16 3.73 -1.01
N PHE A 62 0.46 2.78 -0.30
CA PHE A 62 -0.14 2.16 0.88
C PHE A 62 -0.53 3.20 1.94
N LYS A 63 0.34 4.16 2.21
CA LYS A 63 0.10 5.25 3.17
C LYS A 63 -1.11 6.10 2.76
N GLU A 64 -1.25 6.43 1.49
CA GLU A 64 -2.40 7.21 1.00
C GLU A 64 -3.71 6.41 1.12
N ILE A 65 -3.68 5.12 0.76
CA ILE A 65 -4.82 4.22 0.97
C ILE A 65 -5.18 4.13 2.45
N PHE A 66 -4.20 3.94 3.33
CA PHE A 66 -4.38 3.90 4.78
C PHE A 66 -5.08 5.17 5.28
N ASN A 67 -4.58 6.35 4.92
CA ASN A 67 -5.16 7.63 5.30
C ASN A 67 -6.59 7.81 4.79
N LEU A 68 -6.88 7.36 3.57
CA LEU A 68 -8.22 7.36 3.00
C LEU A 68 -9.15 6.45 3.82
N GLN A 69 -8.69 5.27 4.18
CA GLN A 69 -9.48 4.30 4.94
C GLN A 69 -9.77 4.77 6.37
N ILE A 70 -8.84 5.43 7.05
CA ILE A 70 -9.11 6.06 8.35
C ILE A 70 -10.28 7.05 8.24
N ARG A 71 -10.29 7.92 7.23
CA ARG A 71 -11.39 8.86 6.99
C ARG A 71 -12.72 8.14 6.70
N ASN A 72 -12.68 7.02 5.99
CA ASN A 72 -13.85 6.20 5.71
C ASN A 72 -14.40 5.54 6.98
N ILE A 73 -13.53 5.01 7.84
CA ILE A 73 -13.91 4.44 9.15
C ILE A 73 -14.64 5.47 10.00
N GLU A 74 -14.08 6.68 10.13
CA GLU A 74 -14.68 7.78 10.90
C GLU A 74 -16.06 8.18 10.36
N ARG A 75 -16.20 8.25 9.04
CA ARG A 75 -17.42 8.74 8.41
C ARG A 75 -18.51 7.68 8.25
N LEU A 76 -18.13 6.46 7.90
CA LEU A 76 -19.05 5.40 7.50
C LEU A 76 -19.24 4.32 8.56
N GLY A 77 -18.43 4.34 9.63
CA GLY A 77 -18.46 3.30 10.68
C GLY A 77 -18.04 1.92 10.17
N THR A 78 -17.26 1.86 9.09
CA THR A 78 -16.75 0.58 8.56
C THR A 78 -15.65 0.03 9.45
N THR A 79 -15.47 -1.28 9.44
CA THR A 79 -14.38 -1.94 10.17
C THR A 79 -13.27 -2.34 9.22
N MET A 80 -12.03 -2.09 9.62
CA MET A 80 -10.84 -2.50 8.89
C MET A 80 -9.76 -2.91 9.88
N PHE A 81 -8.88 -3.80 9.46
CA PHE A 81 -7.76 -4.26 10.28
C PHE A 81 -6.43 -3.93 9.60
N LEU A 82 -5.47 -3.52 10.41
CA LEU A 82 -4.05 -3.50 10.04
C LEU A 82 -3.41 -4.78 10.55
N ALA A 83 -2.81 -5.54 9.66
CA ALA A 83 -1.99 -6.68 10.02
C ALA A 83 -0.53 -6.43 9.61
N VAL A 84 0.39 -6.88 10.44
CA VAL A 84 1.83 -6.78 10.20
C VAL A 84 2.44 -8.14 10.39
N ILE A 85 3.21 -8.62 9.42
CA ILE A 85 3.98 -9.84 9.48
C ILE A 85 5.46 -9.47 9.53
N THR A 86 6.20 -10.09 10.45
CA THR A 86 7.65 -9.97 10.55
C THR A 86 8.30 -11.34 10.45
N VAL A 87 9.33 -11.45 9.62
CA VAL A 87 10.11 -12.67 9.42
C VAL A 87 11.49 -12.48 10.01
N SER A 88 11.93 -13.43 10.84
CA SER A 88 13.25 -13.41 11.50
C SER A 88 13.89 -14.81 11.53
N GLY A 89 15.19 -14.87 11.78
CA GLY A 89 15.86 -16.14 12.07
C GLY A 89 15.45 -16.72 13.43
N THR A 90 15.53 -18.02 13.61
CA THR A 90 15.17 -18.72 14.88
C THR A 90 16.16 -18.44 16.00
N ASP A 91 17.38 -18.06 15.68
CA ASP A 91 18.45 -17.71 16.61
C ASP A 91 18.44 -16.24 17.06
N GLY A 92 17.43 -15.49 16.63
CA GLY A 92 17.34 -14.05 16.88
C GLY A 92 18.36 -13.20 16.11
N GLY A 93 19.19 -13.86 15.28
CA GLY A 93 20.18 -13.20 14.41
C GLY A 93 19.56 -12.65 13.13
N GLN A 94 20.33 -11.80 12.46
CA GLN A 94 19.98 -11.35 11.11
C GLN A 94 20.12 -12.53 10.15
N MET A 95 19.07 -12.77 9.35
CA MET A 95 19.18 -13.70 8.22
C MET A 95 20.17 -13.16 7.19
N GLU A 96 20.86 -14.07 6.53
CA GLU A 96 21.68 -13.73 5.37
C GLU A 96 20.81 -13.01 4.30
N SER A 97 21.31 -11.93 3.73
CA SER A 97 20.53 -11.02 2.86
C SER A 97 19.85 -11.74 1.69
N ILE A 98 20.55 -12.65 1.03
CA ILE A 98 20.01 -13.42 -0.11
C ILE A 98 18.86 -14.32 0.35
N ARG A 99 19.03 -14.99 1.49
CA ARG A 99 17.99 -15.85 2.07
C ARG A 99 16.76 -15.04 2.50
N GLN A 100 16.97 -13.91 3.15
CA GLN A 100 15.93 -13.00 3.56
C GLN A 100 15.09 -12.53 2.37
N GLU A 101 15.74 -12.11 1.29
CA GLU A 101 15.06 -11.67 0.07
C GLU A 101 14.21 -12.80 -0.55
N ASN A 102 14.74 -14.01 -0.62
CA ASN A 102 14.01 -15.17 -1.15
C ASN A 102 12.79 -15.53 -0.29
N VAL A 103 12.92 -15.51 1.04
CA VAL A 103 11.83 -15.76 1.97
C VAL A 103 10.75 -14.68 1.86
N MET A 104 11.15 -13.43 1.79
CA MET A 104 10.21 -12.30 1.66
C MET A 104 9.48 -12.32 0.31
N ARG A 105 10.16 -12.66 -0.78
CA ARG A 105 9.53 -12.83 -2.09
C ARG A 105 8.47 -13.92 -2.07
N GLY A 106 8.79 -15.09 -1.54
CA GLY A 106 7.82 -16.17 -1.41
C GLY A 106 6.68 -15.84 -0.44
N LEU A 107 6.93 -15.10 0.64
CA LEU A 107 5.87 -14.59 1.51
C LEU A 107 4.92 -13.68 0.73
N MET A 108 5.44 -12.75 -0.07
CA MET A 108 4.62 -11.86 -0.89
C MET A 108 3.75 -12.63 -1.90
N GLU A 109 4.28 -13.67 -2.53
CA GLU A 109 3.51 -14.56 -3.42
C GLU A 109 2.40 -15.30 -2.68
N ILE A 110 2.70 -15.85 -1.49
CA ILE A 110 1.71 -16.51 -0.63
C ILE A 110 0.59 -15.53 -0.26
N LEU A 111 0.94 -14.31 0.15
CA LEU A 111 -0.03 -13.27 0.51
C LEU A 111 -0.90 -12.91 -0.70
N ARG A 112 -0.30 -12.59 -1.85
CA ARG A 112 -1.00 -12.22 -3.07
C ARG A 112 -2.03 -13.27 -3.49
N ASN A 113 -1.68 -14.55 -3.40
CA ASN A 113 -2.51 -15.66 -3.86
C ASN A 113 -3.56 -16.13 -2.82
N ASN A 114 -3.49 -15.65 -1.58
CA ASN A 114 -4.36 -16.12 -0.50
C ASN A 114 -5.18 -15.02 0.17
N LEU A 115 -4.94 -13.79 -0.17
CA LEU A 115 -5.74 -12.64 0.23
C LEU A 115 -6.74 -12.26 -0.87
N ARG A 116 -7.74 -11.45 -0.51
CA ARG A 116 -8.84 -11.07 -1.40
C ARG A 116 -8.45 -9.85 -2.26
N GLU A 117 -9.16 -9.63 -3.34
CA GLU A 117 -8.98 -8.49 -4.25
C GLU A 117 -9.02 -7.11 -3.56
N GLY A 118 -9.81 -6.99 -2.49
CA GLY A 118 -9.90 -5.75 -1.70
C GLY A 118 -8.83 -5.58 -0.63
N ASP A 119 -7.99 -6.59 -0.38
CA ASP A 119 -6.90 -6.51 0.58
C ASP A 119 -5.71 -5.78 -0.05
N VAL A 120 -5.02 -4.96 0.75
CA VAL A 120 -3.87 -4.17 0.28
C VAL A 120 -2.62 -4.62 1.01
N ILE A 121 -1.53 -4.82 0.28
CA ILE A 121 -0.26 -5.32 0.79
C ILE A 121 0.88 -4.38 0.41
N THR A 122 1.78 -4.12 1.35
CA THR A 122 3.04 -3.43 1.06
C THR A 122 4.23 -4.10 1.74
N HIS A 123 5.35 -4.06 1.06
CA HIS A 123 6.65 -4.41 1.62
C HIS A 123 7.14 -3.22 2.47
N PHE A 124 6.95 -3.29 3.79
CA PHE A 124 7.23 -2.18 4.70
C PHE A 124 8.73 -2.04 5.01
N SER A 125 9.42 -3.16 5.19
CA SER A 125 10.85 -3.21 5.43
C SER A 125 11.44 -4.53 4.91
N PRO A 126 12.76 -4.71 4.86
CA PRO A 126 13.38 -5.96 4.40
C PRO A 126 12.88 -7.24 5.09
N THR A 127 12.25 -7.14 6.25
CA THR A 127 11.73 -8.27 7.03
C THR A 127 10.26 -8.15 7.39
N THR A 128 9.58 -7.09 6.96
CA THR A 128 8.24 -6.75 7.41
C THR A 128 7.30 -6.46 6.26
N VAL A 129 6.13 -7.07 6.27
CA VAL A 129 5.00 -6.77 5.38
C VAL A 129 3.87 -6.15 6.20
N ALA A 130 3.27 -5.11 5.69
CA ALA A 130 2.04 -4.52 6.24
C ALA A 130 0.87 -4.75 5.30
N MET A 131 -0.33 -4.95 5.86
CA MET A 131 -1.55 -5.26 5.11
C MET A 131 -2.75 -4.53 5.69
N LEU A 132 -3.63 -4.06 4.81
CA LEU A 132 -4.96 -3.58 5.16
C LEU A 132 -5.99 -4.64 4.76
N LEU A 133 -6.81 -5.05 5.71
CA LEU A 133 -7.82 -6.08 5.56
C LEU A 133 -9.20 -5.47 5.82
N PRO A 134 -9.92 -5.04 4.77
CA PRO A 134 -11.28 -4.52 4.90
C PRO A 134 -12.26 -5.65 5.21
N THR A 135 -13.30 -5.32 5.97
CA THR A 135 -14.45 -6.22 6.23
C THR A 135 -14.14 -7.55 6.96
N VAL A 136 -13.04 -7.62 7.67
CA VAL A 136 -12.69 -8.79 8.49
C VAL A 136 -13.15 -8.50 9.92
N ASP A 137 -13.90 -9.39 10.55
CA ASP A 137 -14.08 -9.36 11.99
C ASP A 137 -12.84 -9.96 12.69
N TYR A 138 -12.70 -9.74 13.99
CA TYR A 138 -11.51 -10.16 14.74
C TYR A 138 -11.25 -11.67 14.62
N ASN A 139 -12.28 -12.48 14.75
CA ASN A 139 -12.17 -13.95 14.64
C ASN A 139 -11.76 -14.40 13.24
N THR A 140 -12.26 -13.73 12.22
CA THR A 140 -11.93 -14.01 10.82
C THR A 140 -10.50 -13.53 10.49
N GLY A 141 -10.03 -12.44 11.11
CA GLY A 141 -8.68 -11.91 10.93
C GLY A 141 -7.60 -12.88 11.39
N ASP A 142 -7.72 -13.41 12.59
CA ASP A 142 -6.79 -14.41 13.10
C ASP A 142 -6.80 -15.69 12.23
N GLY A 143 -7.97 -16.14 11.79
CA GLY A 143 -8.10 -17.29 10.88
C GLY A 143 -7.42 -17.07 9.52
N VAL A 144 -7.44 -15.85 8.99
CA VAL A 144 -6.69 -15.49 7.77
C VAL A 144 -5.19 -15.58 8.03
N MET A 145 -4.72 -15.03 9.14
CA MET A 145 -3.29 -15.03 9.49
C MET A 145 -2.77 -16.43 9.77
N ASP A 146 -3.53 -17.27 10.46
CA ASP A 146 -3.18 -18.66 10.72
C ASP A 146 -3.09 -19.48 9.43
N ARG A 147 -4.00 -19.28 8.49
CA ARG A 147 -3.95 -19.91 7.17
C ARG A 147 -2.69 -19.49 6.39
N ILE A 148 -2.34 -18.21 6.41
CA ILE A 148 -1.13 -17.70 5.76
C ILE A 148 0.12 -18.29 6.42
N LYS A 149 0.17 -18.30 7.74
CA LYS A 149 1.26 -18.89 8.52
C LYS A 149 1.45 -20.38 8.21
N GLN A 150 0.35 -21.13 8.14
CA GLN A 150 0.38 -22.54 7.78
C GLN A 150 0.95 -22.76 6.37
N LYS A 151 0.49 -21.97 5.38
CA LYS A 151 1.01 -22.03 4.00
C LYS A 151 2.48 -21.64 3.91
N PHE A 152 2.88 -20.65 4.70
CA PHE A 152 4.28 -20.23 4.78
C PHE A 152 5.17 -21.38 5.27
N TYR A 153 4.81 -22.06 6.36
CA TYR A 153 5.59 -23.20 6.86
C TYR A 153 5.50 -24.45 5.99
N GLN A 154 4.43 -24.62 5.21
CA GLN A 154 4.36 -25.65 4.18
C GLN A 154 5.34 -25.39 3.02
N ALA A 155 5.51 -24.14 2.63
CA ALA A 155 6.47 -23.75 1.59
C ALA A 155 7.93 -23.78 2.08
N TYR A 156 8.14 -23.58 3.38
CA TYR A 156 9.46 -23.49 4.02
C TYR A 156 9.60 -24.46 5.22
N PRO A 157 9.42 -25.78 5.05
CA PRO A 157 9.27 -26.73 6.16
C PRO A 157 10.52 -26.86 7.03
N ASN A 158 11.71 -26.62 6.48
CA ASN A 158 12.99 -26.75 7.18
C ASN A 158 13.71 -25.41 7.32
N SER A 159 12.96 -24.31 7.22
CA SER A 159 13.55 -22.98 7.37
C SER A 159 13.72 -22.65 8.84
N ASN A 160 14.94 -22.28 9.24
CA ASN A 160 15.17 -21.65 10.54
C ASN A 160 14.62 -20.19 10.51
N VAL A 161 13.32 -20.07 10.19
CA VAL A 161 12.62 -18.80 10.01
C VAL A 161 11.40 -18.76 10.90
N LEU A 162 11.28 -17.69 11.67
CA LEU A 162 10.12 -17.39 12.50
C LEU A 162 9.19 -16.45 11.74
N PHE A 163 7.94 -16.84 11.65
CA PHE A 163 6.84 -16.02 11.15
C PHE A 163 6.05 -15.49 12.34
N ASN A 164 6.15 -14.20 12.59
CA ASN A 164 5.39 -13.51 13.63
C ASN A 164 4.40 -12.56 12.97
N TYR A 165 3.20 -12.45 13.54
CA TYR A 165 2.23 -11.46 13.09
C TYR A 165 1.56 -10.73 14.26
N ARG A 166 1.05 -9.53 13.96
CA ARG A 166 0.14 -8.78 14.80
C ARG A 166 -1.01 -8.28 13.93
N ILE A 167 -2.22 -8.31 14.47
CA ILE A 167 -3.41 -7.77 13.83
C ILE A 167 -4.17 -6.91 14.82
N ALA A 168 -4.61 -5.75 14.39
CA ALA A 168 -5.38 -4.83 15.21
C ALA A 168 -6.46 -4.13 14.38
N PRO A 169 -7.63 -3.86 14.96
CA PRO A 169 -8.62 -3.03 14.30
C PRO A 169 -8.06 -1.60 14.14
N LEU A 170 -8.30 -1.02 12.97
CA LEU A 170 -8.02 0.39 12.76
C LEU A 170 -9.10 1.22 13.43
N SER A 171 -8.69 2.15 14.26
CA SER A 171 -9.55 3.19 14.80
C SER A 171 -8.83 4.52 14.73
N ALA A 172 -9.56 5.60 14.58
CA ALA A 172 -9.00 6.95 14.62
C ALA A 172 -8.22 7.23 15.90
N ASN A 173 -8.64 6.62 17.01
CA ASN A 173 -8.02 6.78 18.33
C ASN A 173 -6.76 5.90 18.52
N ALA A 174 -6.58 4.83 17.76
CA ALA A 174 -5.43 3.93 17.92
C ALA A 174 -4.10 4.55 17.45
N ILE A 175 -4.15 5.65 16.71
CA ILE A 175 -2.97 6.33 16.15
C ILE A 175 -2.35 7.30 17.16
N VAL A 176 -3.05 7.65 18.24
CA VAL A 176 -2.67 8.72 19.17
C VAL A 176 -1.92 8.20 20.40
N GLU A 177 -1.92 6.91 20.68
CA GLU A 177 -1.11 6.36 21.78
C GLU A 177 0.36 6.21 21.35
N GLU A 178 1.14 7.28 21.52
CA GLU A 178 2.60 7.17 21.61
C GLU A 178 2.97 6.15 22.70
N PRO A 179 3.93 5.22 22.45
CA PRO A 179 4.40 4.33 23.48
C PRO A 179 4.94 5.16 24.65
N GLN A 180 4.25 5.09 25.80
CA GLN A 180 4.68 5.78 27.03
C GLN A 180 6.13 5.39 27.32
N LYS A 181 7.04 6.37 27.26
CA LYS A 181 8.43 6.19 27.69
C LYS A 181 8.40 5.66 29.14
N PRO A 182 9.15 4.59 29.44
CA PRO A 182 9.23 4.09 30.81
C PRO A 182 9.66 5.24 31.76
N ARG A 183 8.84 5.51 32.74
CA ARG A 183 9.15 6.50 33.80
C ARG A 183 10.48 6.09 34.42
N ARG A 184 11.53 6.85 34.21
CA ARG A 184 12.79 6.72 34.94
C ARG A 184 12.45 6.92 36.41
N GLY A 185 12.51 5.83 37.19
CA GLY A 185 12.39 5.88 38.65
C GLY A 185 13.40 6.88 39.20
N ARG A 186 12.93 7.89 39.93
CA ARG A 186 13.78 8.72 40.77
C ARG A 186 14.27 7.82 41.89
N GLY A 187 15.54 7.41 41.78
CA GLY A 187 16.25 6.84 42.92
C GLY A 187 16.33 7.88 44.06
N ARG A 188 15.96 7.41 45.22
CA ARG A 188 16.27 8.06 46.50
C ARG A 188 17.71 7.67 46.90
#